data_d8a025e11b17f9fa7dbdc5e7277a7fef
#
_entry.id   d8a025e11b17f9fa7dbdc5e7277a7fef
#
_cell.length_a   1.000
_cell.length_b   1.000
_cell.length_c   1.000
_cell.angle_alpha   90.00
_cell.angle_beta   90.00
_cell.angle_gamma   90.00
#
_symmetry.space_group_name_H-M   'P 1'
#
loop_
_entity.id
_entity.type
_entity.pdbx_description
1 polymer ?
#
loop_
_entity_poly.entity_id
_entity_poly.type
_entity_poly.pdbx_seq_one_letter_code
_entity_poly.pdbx_strand_id
1 'polypeptide(L)' 'MNDLGVNESTITGQIFISIFEILEEHLDSGINWTELNKTLEKKHPDFHPKTINGCVWKLVQKYPNKVHKPEKGMFKLIQ' A
#
# COMPACT_ATOMS: atom_id res chain seq x y z
N MET A 1 15.16 7.56 7.16
CA MET A 1 14.01 7.83 8.03
C MET A 1 12.74 7.83 7.17
N ASN A 2 11.70 7.13 7.58
CA ASN A 2 10.48 7.11 6.79
C ASN A 2 9.50 8.17 7.27
N ASP A 3 8.89 8.88 6.32
CA ASP A 3 7.95 9.96 6.60
C ASP A 3 6.55 9.46 6.93
N LEU A 4 6.35 8.13 6.89
CA LEU A 4 5.05 7.52 7.12
C LEU A 4 4.76 7.28 8.59
N GLY A 5 5.79 7.36 9.44
CA GLY A 5 5.64 7.10 10.87
C GLY A 5 5.42 5.64 11.19
N VAL A 6 5.72 4.72 10.27
CA VAL A 6 5.57 3.29 10.52
C VAL A 6 6.86 2.71 11.05
N ASN A 7 6.73 1.61 11.81
CA ASN A 7 7.89 0.90 12.34
C ASN A 7 8.40 -0.07 11.27
N GLU A 8 9.57 0.24 10.71
CA GLU A 8 10.16 -0.55 9.63
C GLU A 8 10.54 -1.97 10.05
N SER A 9 10.61 -2.23 11.35
CA SER A 9 10.94 -3.57 11.84
C SER A 9 9.73 -4.49 11.95
N THR A 10 8.53 -3.97 11.76
CA THR A 10 7.31 -4.79 11.81
C THR A 10 6.88 -5.20 10.41
N ILE A 11 6.15 -6.32 10.33
CA ILE A 11 5.59 -6.80 9.07
C ILE A 11 4.65 -5.75 8.48
N THR A 12 3.76 -5.21 9.31
CA THR A 12 2.81 -4.18 8.89
C THR A 12 3.53 -2.95 8.35
N GLY A 13 4.57 -2.50 9.06
CA GLY A 13 5.34 -1.34 8.61
C GLY A 13 6.02 -1.58 7.26
N GLN A 14 6.59 -2.75 7.06
CA GLN A 14 7.23 -3.10 5.80
C GLN A 14 6.22 -3.14 4.65
N ILE A 15 5.03 -3.64 4.91
CA ILE A 15 3.97 -3.68 3.90
C ILE A 15 3.57 -2.27 3.48
N PHE A 16 3.36 -1.36 4.44
CA PHE A 16 2.99 0.02 4.11
C PHE A 16 4.08 0.72 3.32
N ILE A 17 5.35 0.52 3.68
CA ILE A 17 6.46 1.10 2.93
C ILE A 17 6.43 0.61 1.48
N SER A 18 6.25 -0.69 1.28
CA SER A 18 6.16 -1.28 -0.06
C SER A 18 4.97 -0.74 -0.85
N ILE A 19 3.83 -0.56 -0.18
CA ILE A 19 2.65 0.02 -0.84
C ILE A 19 2.96 1.39 -1.41
N PHE A 20 3.60 2.26 -0.62
CA PHE A 20 3.93 3.61 -1.09
C PHE A 20 4.94 3.59 -2.22
N GLU A 21 5.90 2.68 -2.19
CA GLU A 21 6.84 2.51 -3.30
C GLU A 21 6.11 2.15 -4.60
N ILE A 22 5.16 1.22 -4.50
CA ILE A 22 4.37 0.80 -5.65
C ILE A 22 3.50 1.95 -6.17
N LEU A 23 2.87 2.69 -5.25
CA LEU A 23 2.02 3.82 -5.64
C LEU A 23 2.83 4.92 -6.32
N GLU A 24 4.09 5.12 -5.91
CA GLU A 24 4.97 6.09 -6.57
C GLU A 24 5.27 5.69 -8.00
N GLU A 25 5.30 4.40 -8.30
CA GLU A 25 5.50 3.90 -9.65
C GLU A 25 4.26 4.09 -10.53
N HIS A 26 3.11 4.39 -9.92
CA HIS A 26 1.84 4.53 -10.61
C HIS A 26 1.17 5.86 -10.30
N LEU A 27 1.96 6.94 -10.26
CA LEU A 27 1.45 8.27 -9.87
C LEU A 27 0.32 8.77 -10.75
N ASP A 28 0.41 8.53 -12.04
CA ASP A 28 -0.60 9.04 -12.99
C ASP A 28 -1.81 8.13 -13.11
N SER A 29 -1.60 6.84 -13.17
CA SER A 29 -2.67 5.87 -13.43
C SER A 29 -3.32 5.31 -12.19
N GLY A 30 -2.60 5.31 -11.06
CA GLY A 30 -3.02 4.59 -9.87
C GLY A 30 -2.89 3.09 -10.09
N ILE A 31 -3.32 2.31 -9.12
CA ILE A 31 -3.27 0.85 -9.21
C ILE A 31 -4.50 0.26 -8.52
N ASN A 32 -5.08 -0.79 -9.11
CA ASN A 32 -6.21 -1.43 -8.47
C ASN A 32 -5.75 -2.38 -7.35
N TRP A 33 -6.67 -2.68 -6.42
CA TRP A 33 -6.30 -3.45 -5.24
C TRP A 33 -5.83 -4.86 -5.56
N THR A 34 -6.35 -5.47 -6.63
CA THR A 34 -5.92 -6.80 -7.05
C THR A 34 -4.46 -6.79 -7.47
N GLU A 35 -4.09 -5.83 -8.30
CA GLU A 35 -2.70 -5.68 -8.73
C GLU A 35 -1.78 -5.34 -7.57
N LEU A 36 -2.25 -4.47 -6.68
CA LEU A 36 -1.48 -4.08 -5.50
C LEU A 36 -1.21 -5.29 -4.61
N ASN A 37 -2.25 -6.09 -4.34
CA ASN A 37 -2.09 -7.31 -3.54
C ASN A 37 -1.12 -8.28 -4.19
N LYS A 38 -1.25 -8.53 -5.50
CA LYS A 38 -0.35 -9.44 -6.21
C LYS A 38 1.09 -8.99 -6.15
N THR A 39 1.33 -7.69 -6.34
CA THR A 39 2.67 -7.13 -6.30
C THR A 39 3.27 -7.28 -4.90
N LEU A 40 2.46 -7.01 -3.88
CA LEU A 40 2.90 -7.16 -2.49
C LEU A 40 3.22 -8.61 -2.15
N GLU A 41 2.41 -9.55 -2.62
CA GLU A 41 2.65 -10.97 -2.38
C GLU A 41 3.95 -11.43 -3.04
N LYS A 42 4.29 -10.87 -4.20
CA LYS A 42 5.55 -11.17 -4.87
C LYS A 42 6.75 -10.58 -4.13
N LYS A 43 6.59 -9.37 -3.59
CA LYS A 43 7.66 -8.71 -2.82
C LYS A 43 7.90 -9.37 -1.47
N HIS A 44 6.83 -9.90 -0.89
CA HIS A 44 6.88 -10.46 0.46
C HIS A 44 6.23 -11.85 0.47
N PRO A 45 6.85 -12.84 -0.18
CA PRO A 45 6.25 -14.18 -0.26
C PRO A 45 6.11 -14.88 1.09
N ASP A 46 6.87 -14.43 2.11
CA ASP A 46 6.81 -15.00 3.45
C ASP A 46 5.69 -14.42 4.30
N PHE A 47 5.06 -13.34 3.85
CA PHE A 47 4.01 -12.69 4.62
C PHE A 47 2.66 -13.33 4.29
N HIS A 48 1.83 -13.47 5.32
CA HIS A 48 0.51 -14.06 5.14
C HIS A 48 -0.36 -13.15 4.27
N PRO A 49 -1.05 -13.71 3.24
CA PRO A 49 -1.89 -12.90 2.36
C PRO A 49 -2.96 -12.09 3.07
N LYS A 50 -3.53 -12.61 4.16
CA LYS A 50 -4.53 -11.87 4.93
C LYS A 50 -3.95 -10.63 5.58
N THR A 51 -2.69 -10.70 6.03
CA THR A 51 -2.01 -9.55 6.62
C THR A 51 -1.79 -8.47 5.57
N ILE A 52 -1.35 -8.87 4.38
CA ILE A 52 -1.15 -7.96 3.25
C ILE A 52 -2.48 -7.30 2.87
N ASN A 53 -3.51 -8.09 2.69
CA ASN A 53 -4.83 -7.60 2.31
C ASN A 53 -5.40 -6.63 3.36
N GLY A 54 -5.22 -6.96 4.64
CA GLY A 54 -5.65 -6.08 5.73
C GLY A 54 -4.99 -4.72 5.68
N CYS A 55 -3.70 -4.67 5.35
CA CYS A 55 -2.97 -3.40 5.22
C CYS A 55 -3.51 -2.59 4.04
N VAL A 56 -3.79 -3.25 2.92
CA VAL A 56 -4.34 -2.58 1.74
C VAL A 56 -5.69 -1.94 2.06
N TRP A 57 -6.56 -2.67 2.75
CA TRP A 57 -7.88 -2.14 3.12
C TRP A 57 -7.81 -0.98 4.10
N LYS A 58 -6.78 -0.95 4.96
CA LYS A 58 -6.61 0.12 5.94
C LYS A 58 -5.86 1.32 5.39
N LEU A 59 -5.33 1.21 4.18
CA LEU A 59 -4.45 2.22 3.61
C LEU A 59 -5.04 3.62 3.61
N VAL A 60 -6.22 3.81 3.02
CA VAL A 60 -6.85 5.13 2.93
C VAL A 60 -7.29 5.60 4.31
N GLN A 61 -7.74 4.69 5.16
CA GLN A 61 -8.17 5.02 6.51
C GLN A 61 -7.00 5.52 7.35
N LYS A 62 -5.83 4.92 7.18
CA LYS A 62 -4.64 5.26 7.95
C LYS A 62 -3.91 6.48 7.37
N TYR A 63 -3.93 6.64 6.07
CA TYR A 63 -3.23 7.74 5.37
C TYR A 63 -4.17 8.55 4.48
N PRO A 64 -5.23 9.14 5.05
CA PRO A 64 -6.23 9.85 4.22
C PRO A 64 -5.66 11.08 3.51
N ASN A 65 -4.55 11.64 4.01
CA ASN A 65 -3.92 12.80 3.42
C ASN A 65 -2.88 12.44 2.36
N LYS A 66 -2.56 11.17 2.20
CA LYS A 66 -1.52 10.73 1.27
C LYS A 66 -2.07 9.87 0.12
N VAL A 67 -3.15 9.16 0.38
CA VAL A 67 -3.72 8.21 -0.59
C VAL A 67 -5.21 8.44 -0.71
N HIS A 68 -5.72 8.35 -1.94
CA HIS A 68 -7.16 8.42 -2.16
C HIS A 68 -7.60 7.33 -3.14
N LYS A 69 -8.90 7.12 -3.20
CA LYS A 69 -9.50 6.17 -4.13
C LYS A 69 -10.23 6.96 -5.22
N PRO A 70 -9.61 7.19 -6.38
CA PRO A 70 -10.30 7.90 -7.47
C PRO A 70 -11.51 7.13 -7.99
N GLU A 71 -11.45 5.80 -7.88
CA GLU A 71 -12.55 4.92 -8.26
C GLU A 71 -12.59 3.76 -7.28
N LYS A 72 -13.71 3.06 -7.23
CA LYS A 72 -13.86 1.90 -6.37
C LYS A 72 -12.79 0.87 -6.71
N GLY A 73 -12.04 0.44 -5.70
CA GLY A 73 -11.00 -0.56 -5.88
C GLY A 73 -9.68 -0.05 -6.44
N MET A 74 -9.57 1.26 -6.65
CA MET A 74 -8.34 1.89 -7.13
C MET A 74 -7.69 2.70 -6.03
N PHE A 75 -6.36 2.74 -6.03
CA PHE A 75 -5.59 3.55 -5.08
C PHE A 75 -4.63 4.43 -5.85
N LYS A 76 -4.46 5.66 -5.37
CA LYS A 76 -3.58 6.63 -6.01
C LYS A 76 -3.06 7.58 -4.95
N LEU A 77 -1.79 8.00 -5.11
CA LEU A 77 -1.22 9.00 -4.20
C LEU A 77 -1.83 10.37 -4.50
N ILE A 78 -2.05 11.14 -3.44
CA ILE A 78 -2.49 12.52 -3.57
C ILE A 78 -1.26 13.35 -3.94
N GLN A 79 -1.35 14.07 -5.03
CA GLN A 79 -0.26 14.91 -5.52
C GLN A 79 -0.46 16.36 -5.16
#